data_425ffd2d9b402be2d0c63631cbd7f6b4
#
_entry.id   425ffd2d9b402be2d0c63631cbd7f6b4
#
_cell.length_a   1.000
_cell.length_b   1.000
_cell.length_c   1.000
_cell.angle_alpha   90.00
_cell.angle_beta   90.00
_cell.angle_gamma   90.00
#
_symmetry.space_group_name_H-M   'P 1'
#
loop_
_entity.id
_entity.type
_entity.pdbx_description
1 polymer ?
#
loop_
_entity_poly.entity_id
_entity_poly.type
_entity_poly.pdbx_seq_one_letter_code
_entity_poly.pdbx_strand_id
1 'polypeptide(L)'
;MPDRKIAILTDSGSDVPADFTARHNIFVAPLKIIYKDREYNDRVDITPDEIYRRLGEEIPRTSLPDPAYVNGLFERMTAEGYDTVLVITISSGLSGTHNLLRMLAEEYGKLDVRMVDTLNIGIGSGQQVMLAAEMLSEGADLETILKTLGQCIRESRIYFCLDTLEYLAKGGRIGKVSALLGTVLRMRPVISCNAEGIYETVAKVRGSAQALARTVSIAVQEAGKHVRFAVAVAHGSAKAEAARVLEELKRRLPQCERFIQTDVSPALSVHTGPGLIGIAVQALPA
;
A
#
# COMPACT_ATOMS: atom_id res chain seq x y z
N MET A 1 24.83 22.08 8.97
CA MET A 1 23.46 22.31 9.50
C MET A 1 23.31 21.37 10.67
N PRO A 2 22.61 21.72 11.75
CA PRO A 2 22.37 20.74 12.80
C PRO A 2 21.70 19.51 12.19
N ASP A 3 22.05 18.31 12.67
CA ASP A 3 21.47 17.06 12.20
C ASP A 3 19.95 17.13 12.39
N ARG A 4 19.22 17.18 11.27
CA ARG A 4 17.76 17.17 11.29
C ARG A 4 17.28 15.82 11.79
N LYS A 5 16.43 15.85 12.81
CA LYS A 5 15.78 14.62 13.28
C LYS A 5 14.49 14.38 12.47
N ILE A 6 14.55 13.43 11.56
CA ILE A 6 13.49 13.14 10.59
C ILE A 6 12.60 12.01 11.10
N ALA A 7 11.29 12.24 11.18
CA ALA A 7 10.28 11.20 11.36
C ALA A 7 9.75 10.71 10.01
N ILE A 8 9.29 9.48 9.96
CA ILE A 8 8.52 8.94 8.84
C ILE A 8 7.08 8.74 9.29
N LEU A 9 6.14 9.29 8.52
CA LEU A 9 4.70 9.09 8.68
C LEU A 9 4.12 8.45 7.41
N THR A 10 3.33 7.41 7.60
CA THR A 10 2.54 6.79 6.51
C THR A 10 1.09 6.60 6.94
N ASP A 11 0.24 6.17 6.03
CA ASP A 11 -1.12 5.72 6.37
C ASP A 11 -1.19 4.18 6.45
N SER A 12 -2.23 3.68 7.11
CA SER A 12 -2.39 2.24 7.33
C SER A 12 -2.64 1.43 6.06
N GLY A 13 -3.08 2.08 4.98
CA GLY A 13 -3.26 1.43 3.66
C GLY A 13 -1.96 1.14 2.92
N SER A 14 -0.80 1.52 3.47
CA SER A 14 0.52 1.18 2.93
C SER A 14 0.95 -0.27 3.22
N ASP A 15 0.26 -0.98 4.09
CA ASP A 15 0.52 -2.39 4.45
C ASP A 15 1.96 -2.69 4.92
N VAL A 16 2.66 -1.69 5.47
CA VAL A 16 3.98 -1.91 6.08
C VAL A 16 3.84 -2.92 7.22
N PRO A 17 4.67 -3.97 7.28
CA PRO A 17 4.62 -4.94 8.38
C PRO A 17 4.81 -4.28 9.76
N ALA A 18 4.05 -4.72 10.75
CA ALA A 18 4.03 -4.09 12.09
C ALA A 18 5.39 -4.17 12.82
N ASP A 19 6.13 -5.27 12.62
CA ASP A 19 7.48 -5.42 13.17
C ASP A 19 8.47 -4.44 12.54
N PHE A 20 8.28 -4.12 11.24
CA PHE A 20 9.09 -3.12 10.56
C PHE A 20 8.78 -1.70 11.04
N THR A 21 7.48 -1.35 11.15
CA THR A 21 7.08 -0.02 11.67
C THR A 21 7.60 0.20 13.09
N ALA A 22 7.53 -0.81 13.95
CA ALA A 22 8.04 -0.74 15.32
C ALA A 22 9.58 -0.57 15.36
N ARG A 23 10.31 -1.34 14.55
CA ARG A 23 11.78 -1.31 14.50
C ARG A 23 12.33 0.03 14.03
N HIS A 24 11.69 0.68 13.08
CA HIS A 24 12.09 1.95 12.48
C HIS A 24 11.33 3.16 13.03
N ASN A 25 10.54 2.99 14.10
CA ASN A 25 9.72 4.04 14.70
C ASN A 25 8.91 4.83 13.67
N ILE A 26 8.23 4.12 12.76
CA ILE A 26 7.39 4.72 11.73
C ILE A 26 6.02 5.05 12.33
N PHE A 27 5.58 6.29 12.18
CA PHE A 27 4.26 6.72 12.59
C PHE A 27 3.24 6.31 11.53
N VAL A 28 2.07 5.84 11.97
CA VAL A 28 1.02 5.38 11.07
C VAL A 28 -0.28 6.11 11.37
N ALA A 29 -0.84 6.78 10.36
CA ALA A 29 -2.16 7.40 10.41
C ALA A 29 -3.22 6.34 10.00
N PRO A 30 -4.06 5.86 10.92
CA PRO A 30 -5.02 4.82 10.63
C PRO A 30 -6.18 5.38 9.78
N LEU A 31 -6.51 4.68 8.69
CA LEU A 31 -7.75 4.91 7.96
C LEU A 31 -8.95 4.53 8.84
N LYS A 32 -10.12 5.12 8.59
CA LYS A 32 -11.36 4.76 9.29
C LYS A 32 -12.12 3.68 8.54
N ILE A 33 -12.73 2.78 9.31
CA ILE A 33 -13.68 1.78 8.83
C ILE A 33 -14.99 2.00 9.54
N ILE A 34 -16.05 2.25 8.79
CA ILE A 34 -17.34 2.70 9.29
C ILE A 34 -18.38 1.63 9.02
N TYR A 35 -18.80 0.94 10.07
CA TYR A 35 -19.98 0.08 10.11
C TYR A 35 -21.18 0.87 10.65
N LYS A 36 -22.37 0.29 10.54
CA LYS A 36 -23.60 0.91 11.08
C LYS A 36 -23.58 1.02 12.59
N ASP A 37 -22.92 0.08 13.26
CA ASP A 37 -22.84 -0.02 14.72
C ASP A 37 -21.75 0.87 15.32
N ARG A 38 -20.60 1.02 14.65
CA ARG A 38 -19.47 1.83 15.13
C ARG A 38 -18.40 2.08 14.07
N GLU A 39 -17.51 3.00 14.40
CA GLU A 39 -16.29 3.26 13.64
C GLU A 39 -15.09 2.57 14.26
N TYR A 40 -14.15 2.19 13.40
CA TYR A 40 -12.89 1.55 13.77
C TYR A 40 -11.70 2.26 13.13
N ASN A 41 -10.56 2.22 13.80
CA ASN A 41 -9.28 2.61 13.24
C ASN A 41 -8.58 1.39 12.65
N ASP A 42 -8.22 1.48 11.40
CA ASP A 42 -7.56 0.42 10.65
C ASP A 42 -6.28 -0.08 11.34
N ARG A 43 -6.15 -1.40 11.53
CA ARG A 43 -5.03 -2.08 12.24
C ARG A 43 -4.85 -1.69 13.72
N VAL A 44 -5.72 -0.85 14.28
CA VAL A 44 -5.67 -0.47 15.71
C VAL A 44 -6.70 -1.25 16.51
N ASP A 45 -7.96 -1.21 16.08
CA ASP A 45 -9.09 -1.80 16.81
C ASP A 45 -9.96 -2.74 15.96
N ILE A 46 -9.49 -3.10 14.77
CA ILE A 46 -10.10 -4.10 13.88
C ILE A 46 -9.02 -4.85 13.08
N THR A 47 -9.26 -6.13 12.81
CA THR A 47 -8.38 -7.00 12.04
C THR A 47 -8.95 -7.32 10.65
N PRO A 48 -8.10 -7.72 9.66
CA PRO A 48 -8.57 -8.18 8.35
C PRO A 48 -9.56 -9.36 8.46
N ASP A 49 -9.31 -10.31 9.35
CA ASP A 49 -10.17 -11.49 9.55
C ASP A 49 -11.57 -11.09 10.03
N GLU A 50 -11.68 -10.05 10.85
CA GLU A 50 -12.97 -9.52 11.28
C GLU A 50 -13.73 -8.89 10.12
N ILE A 51 -13.06 -8.15 9.25
CA ILE A 51 -13.67 -7.62 8.02
C ILE A 51 -14.23 -8.78 7.19
N TYR A 52 -13.41 -9.79 6.85
CA TYR A 52 -13.84 -10.91 5.99
C TYR A 52 -15.02 -11.67 6.57
N ARG A 53 -15.06 -11.88 7.89
CA ARG A 53 -16.17 -12.54 8.57
C ARG A 53 -17.48 -11.76 8.46
N ARG A 54 -17.41 -10.43 8.52
CA ARG A 54 -18.59 -9.54 8.50
C ARG A 54 -19.03 -9.13 7.09
N LEU A 55 -18.19 -9.26 6.05
CA LEU A 55 -18.51 -8.82 4.68
C LEU A 55 -19.80 -9.44 4.10
N GLY A 56 -20.17 -10.65 4.53
CA GLY A 56 -21.42 -11.31 4.12
C GLY A 56 -22.67 -10.66 4.70
N GLU A 57 -22.55 -9.98 5.83
CA GLU A 57 -23.65 -9.32 6.53
C GLU A 57 -23.70 -7.83 6.19
N GLU A 58 -22.53 -7.18 6.24
CA GLU A 58 -22.41 -5.76 5.96
C GLU A 58 -21.06 -5.45 5.30
N ILE A 59 -21.08 -4.71 4.20
CA ILE A 59 -19.90 -4.12 3.59
C ILE A 59 -19.75 -2.71 4.19
N PRO A 60 -18.73 -2.47 5.06
CA PRO A 60 -18.54 -1.18 5.67
C PRO A 60 -18.04 -0.14 4.66
N ARG A 61 -18.00 1.12 5.07
CA ARG A 61 -17.32 2.19 4.32
C ARG A 61 -15.95 2.44 4.90
N THR A 62 -15.04 2.94 4.08
CA THR A 62 -13.77 3.49 4.56
C THR A 62 -13.78 5.01 4.48
N SER A 63 -13.03 5.65 5.35
CA SER A 63 -12.84 7.09 5.38
C SER A 63 -11.37 7.44 5.62
N LEU A 64 -11.06 8.72 5.49
CA LEU A 64 -9.75 9.28 5.77
C LEU A 64 -9.38 9.08 7.25
N PRO A 65 -8.09 9.18 7.61
CA PRO A 65 -7.67 9.27 9.01
C PRO A 65 -8.40 10.36 9.76
N ASP A 66 -8.62 10.15 11.05
CA ASP A 66 -9.20 11.16 11.94
C ASP A 66 -8.24 12.35 12.09
N PRO A 67 -8.65 13.60 11.77
CA PRO A 67 -7.80 14.78 11.92
C PRO A 67 -7.24 14.96 13.33
N ALA A 68 -8.02 14.68 14.37
CA ALA A 68 -7.55 14.79 15.74
C ALA A 68 -6.46 13.76 16.06
N TYR A 69 -6.60 12.53 15.54
CA TYR A 69 -5.57 11.49 15.67
C TYR A 69 -4.26 11.92 14.96
N VAL A 70 -4.36 12.45 13.74
CA VAL A 70 -3.18 12.91 12.98
C VAL A 70 -2.49 14.07 13.68
N ASN A 71 -3.23 15.04 14.20
CA ASN A 71 -2.67 16.14 14.98
C ASN A 71 -1.94 15.63 16.24
N GLY A 72 -2.50 14.63 16.93
CA GLY A 72 -1.82 13.96 18.04
C GLY A 72 -0.51 13.29 17.62
N LEU A 73 -0.40 12.75 16.39
CA LEU A 73 0.86 12.25 15.86
C LEU A 73 1.89 13.38 15.66
N PHE A 74 1.50 14.53 15.09
CA PHE A 74 2.39 15.68 14.92
C PHE A 74 2.86 16.24 16.27
N GLU A 75 1.96 16.33 17.26
CA GLU A 75 2.30 16.74 18.63
C GLU A 75 3.32 15.79 19.25
N ARG A 76 3.10 14.49 19.10
CA ARG A 76 4.01 13.45 19.59
C ARG A 76 5.39 13.54 18.90
N MET A 77 5.44 13.69 17.58
CA MET A 77 6.70 13.86 16.85
C MET A 77 7.46 15.10 17.36
N THR A 78 6.76 16.22 17.54
CA THR A 78 7.36 17.46 18.08
C THR A 78 7.90 17.24 19.49
N ALA A 79 7.14 16.58 20.38
CA ALA A 79 7.56 16.28 21.75
C ALA A 79 8.74 15.32 21.81
N GLU A 80 8.87 14.41 20.85
CA GLU A 80 10.02 13.50 20.69
C GLU A 80 11.23 14.20 20.05
N GLY A 81 11.10 15.50 19.70
CA GLY A 81 12.20 16.34 19.19
C GLY A 81 12.48 16.17 17.69
N TYR A 82 11.51 15.66 16.92
CA TYR A 82 11.59 15.72 15.46
C TYR A 82 11.32 17.15 14.98
N ASP A 83 12.05 17.58 13.96
CA ASP A 83 11.87 18.87 13.29
C ASP A 83 11.35 18.73 11.85
N THR A 84 11.51 17.55 11.30
CA THR A 84 11.16 17.21 9.92
C THR A 84 10.33 15.94 9.87
N VAL A 85 9.32 15.89 9.00
CA VAL A 85 8.50 14.69 8.77
C VAL A 85 8.43 14.38 7.28
N LEU A 86 8.87 13.17 6.92
CA LEU A 86 8.69 12.60 5.60
C LEU A 86 7.39 11.81 5.59
N VAL A 87 6.36 12.34 4.93
CA VAL A 87 5.02 11.75 4.82
C VAL A 87 4.93 10.99 3.51
N ILE A 88 4.78 9.66 3.59
CA ILE A 88 4.70 8.77 2.42
C ILE A 88 3.34 8.07 2.45
N THR A 89 2.48 8.34 1.47
CA THR A 89 1.09 7.87 1.46
C THR A 89 0.78 6.93 0.30
N ILE A 90 -0.29 6.15 0.45
CA ILE A 90 -0.92 5.53 -0.72
C ILE A 90 -1.33 6.57 -1.73
N SER A 91 -1.59 6.12 -2.97
CA SER A 91 -1.92 7.00 -4.09
C SER A 91 -3.04 8.00 -3.79
N SER A 92 -2.80 9.28 -4.13
CA SER A 92 -3.81 10.34 -4.13
C SER A 92 -4.92 10.09 -5.16
N GLY A 93 -4.66 9.26 -6.17
CA GLY A 93 -5.66 8.81 -7.15
C GLY A 93 -6.68 7.81 -6.60
N LEU A 94 -6.42 7.20 -5.42
CA LEU A 94 -7.28 6.21 -4.78
C LEU A 94 -7.87 6.70 -3.45
N SER A 95 -7.20 7.64 -2.77
CA SER A 95 -7.61 8.17 -1.48
C SER A 95 -7.27 9.65 -1.32
N GLY A 96 -8.14 10.40 -0.64
CA GLY A 96 -7.87 11.77 -0.24
C GLY A 96 -6.85 11.90 0.92
N THR A 97 -6.28 10.80 1.41
CA THR A 97 -5.37 10.78 2.57
C THR A 97 -4.16 11.70 2.36
N HIS A 98 -3.54 11.64 1.19
CA HIS A 98 -2.41 12.51 0.83
C HIS A 98 -2.74 13.99 1.06
N ASN A 99 -3.87 14.45 0.52
CA ASN A 99 -4.31 15.84 0.65
C ASN A 99 -4.69 16.20 2.07
N LEU A 100 -5.35 15.31 2.81
CA LEU A 100 -5.68 15.53 4.22
C LEU A 100 -4.42 15.74 5.06
N LEU A 101 -3.45 14.83 4.95
CA LEU A 101 -2.20 14.92 5.72
C LEU A 101 -1.43 16.19 5.37
N ARG A 102 -1.40 16.59 4.10
CA ARG A 102 -0.77 17.84 3.67
C ARG A 102 -1.44 19.06 4.32
N MET A 103 -2.77 19.14 4.27
CA MET A 103 -3.52 20.26 4.86
C MET A 103 -3.30 20.35 6.38
N LEU A 104 -3.38 19.22 7.09
CA LEU A 104 -3.16 19.20 8.54
C LEU A 104 -1.72 19.58 8.91
N ALA A 105 -0.75 19.16 8.10
CA ALA A 105 0.66 19.53 8.29
C ALA A 105 0.90 21.03 8.09
N GLU A 106 0.30 21.62 7.06
CA GLU A 106 0.35 23.08 6.79
C GLU A 106 -0.29 23.86 7.95
N GLU A 107 -1.44 23.40 8.47
CA GLU A 107 -2.13 24.02 9.60
C GLU A 107 -1.32 23.92 10.90
N TYR A 108 -0.70 22.73 11.15
CA TYR A 108 0.13 22.52 12.32
C TYR A 108 1.37 23.43 12.37
N GLY A 109 2.07 23.59 11.28
CA GLY A 109 3.08 24.62 11.02
C GLY A 109 4.37 24.57 11.86
N LYS A 110 4.57 23.54 12.71
CA LYS A 110 5.76 23.42 13.59
C LYS A 110 6.82 22.45 13.07
N LEU A 111 6.52 21.69 12.01
CA LEU A 111 7.38 20.68 11.42
C LEU A 111 7.66 21.03 9.95
N ASP A 112 8.89 20.79 9.46
CA ASP A 112 9.19 20.81 8.03
C ASP A 112 8.64 19.50 7.41
N VAL A 113 7.51 19.57 6.70
CA VAL A 113 6.84 18.40 6.17
C VAL A 113 7.12 18.22 4.69
N ARG A 114 7.61 17.03 4.33
CA ARG A 114 7.86 16.61 2.94
C ARG A 114 6.91 15.50 2.56
N MET A 115 6.10 15.76 1.53
CA MET A 115 5.05 14.87 1.06
C MET A 115 5.53 14.02 -0.11
N VAL A 116 5.26 12.71 -0.05
CA VAL A 116 5.52 11.74 -1.14
C VAL A 116 4.25 10.98 -1.43
N ASP A 117 3.71 11.16 -2.63
CA ASP A 117 2.65 10.33 -3.18
C ASP A 117 3.28 9.12 -3.88
N THR A 118 2.99 7.92 -3.40
CA THR A 118 3.58 6.71 -3.99
C THR A 118 2.95 6.30 -5.31
N LEU A 119 1.82 6.89 -5.70
CA LEU A 119 1.03 6.49 -6.87
C LEU A 119 0.72 4.98 -6.87
N ASN A 120 0.73 4.38 -5.69
CA ASN A 120 0.62 2.94 -5.48
C ASN A 120 -0.31 2.65 -4.30
N ILE A 121 -0.52 1.38 -3.98
CA ILE A 121 -1.43 0.93 -2.93
C ILE A 121 -0.83 -0.25 -2.16
N GLY A 122 -1.27 -0.44 -0.92
CA GLY A 122 -0.87 -1.59 -0.12
C GLY A 122 0.64 -1.69 0.02
N ILE A 123 1.15 -2.89 -0.01
CA ILE A 123 2.59 -3.15 0.13
C ILE A 123 3.43 -2.50 -1.00
N GLY A 124 2.83 -2.14 -2.15
CA GLY A 124 3.51 -1.37 -3.18
C GLY A 124 3.88 0.04 -2.72
N SER A 125 3.03 0.66 -1.88
CA SER A 125 3.34 1.89 -1.16
C SER A 125 4.27 1.60 0.02
N GLY A 126 4.00 0.53 0.76
CA GLY A 126 4.78 0.14 1.93
C GLY A 126 6.25 -0.09 1.63
N GLN A 127 6.59 -0.66 0.47
CA GLN A 127 7.98 -0.84 0.06
C GLN A 127 8.71 0.50 -0.10
N GLN A 128 8.03 1.59 -0.52
CA GLN A 128 8.63 2.93 -0.58
C GLN A 128 8.87 3.50 0.83
N VAL A 129 7.95 3.25 1.75
CA VAL A 129 8.11 3.61 3.18
C VAL A 129 9.31 2.88 3.78
N MET A 130 9.41 1.57 3.50
CA MET A 130 10.51 0.74 4.01
C MET A 130 11.86 1.19 3.45
N LEU A 131 11.94 1.49 2.15
CA LEU A 131 13.16 2.02 1.52
C LEU A 131 13.60 3.34 2.18
N ALA A 132 12.67 4.28 2.39
CA ALA A 132 12.97 5.55 3.04
C ALA A 132 13.50 5.36 4.47
N ALA A 133 12.91 4.43 5.23
CA ALA A 133 13.33 4.14 6.60
C ALA A 133 14.71 3.48 6.66
N GLU A 134 15.01 2.57 5.75
CA GLU A 134 16.32 1.95 5.62
C GLU A 134 17.39 2.99 5.26
N MET A 135 17.16 3.80 4.22
CA MET A 135 18.07 4.88 3.83
C MET A 135 18.31 5.88 4.96
N LEU A 136 17.27 6.24 5.71
CA LEU A 136 17.41 7.14 6.86
C LEU A 136 18.26 6.50 7.96
N SER A 137 18.07 5.22 8.24
CA SER A 137 18.86 4.48 9.24
C SER A 137 20.33 4.30 8.83
N GLU A 138 20.62 4.31 7.54
CA GLU A 138 21.97 4.28 6.95
C GLU A 138 22.63 5.67 6.89
N GLY A 139 21.91 6.73 7.32
CA GLY A 139 22.44 8.10 7.39
C GLY A 139 22.30 8.90 6.08
N ALA A 140 21.44 8.47 5.16
CA ALA A 140 21.16 9.26 3.97
C ALA A 140 20.44 10.56 4.33
N ASP A 141 20.79 11.67 3.67
CA ASP A 141 20.10 12.94 3.82
C ASP A 141 18.73 12.94 3.14
N LEU A 142 17.86 13.86 3.57
CA LEU A 142 16.47 13.96 3.10
C LEU A 142 16.36 14.15 1.58
N GLU A 143 17.21 14.95 0.98
CA GLU A 143 17.16 15.24 -0.46
C GLU A 143 17.55 14.01 -1.28
N THR A 144 18.53 13.25 -0.81
CA THR A 144 18.92 11.94 -1.37
C THR A 144 17.76 10.95 -1.28
N ILE A 145 17.09 10.85 -0.12
CA ILE A 145 15.92 10.00 0.06
C ILE A 145 14.79 10.39 -0.91
N LEU A 146 14.43 11.67 -0.96
CA LEU A 146 13.36 12.16 -1.85
C LEU A 146 13.66 11.91 -3.33
N LYS A 147 14.89 12.14 -3.77
CA LYS A 147 15.33 11.86 -5.14
C LYS A 147 15.20 10.37 -5.47
N THR A 148 15.68 9.52 -4.58
CA THR A 148 15.64 8.06 -4.74
C THR A 148 14.19 7.56 -4.79
N LEU A 149 13.34 7.98 -3.86
CA LEU A 149 11.92 7.64 -3.88
C LEU A 149 11.25 8.08 -5.18
N GLY A 150 11.54 9.29 -5.65
CA GLY A 150 10.98 9.79 -6.91
C GLY A 150 11.38 8.96 -8.14
N GLN A 151 12.53 8.30 -8.14
CA GLN A 151 12.93 7.34 -9.18
C GLN A 151 12.21 6.00 -8.99
N CYS A 152 12.32 5.42 -7.80
CA CYS A 152 11.75 4.11 -7.48
C CYS A 152 10.23 4.06 -7.68
N ILE A 153 9.49 5.12 -7.31
CA ILE A 153 8.03 5.21 -7.50
C ILE A 153 7.64 5.11 -8.97
N ARG A 154 8.37 5.75 -9.88
CA ARG A 154 8.09 5.69 -11.32
C ARG A 154 8.29 4.30 -11.91
N GLU A 155 9.18 3.52 -11.34
CA GLU A 155 9.60 2.22 -11.84
C GLU A 155 8.98 1.04 -11.09
N SER A 156 8.47 1.26 -9.88
CA SER A 156 7.81 0.22 -9.07
C SER A 156 6.36 0.01 -9.47
N ARG A 157 5.89 -1.24 -9.41
CA ARG A 157 4.51 -1.62 -9.80
C ARG A 157 3.94 -2.63 -8.83
N ILE A 158 2.63 -2.56 -8.63
CA ILE A 158 1.84 -3.62 -8.00
C ILE A 158 0.90 -4.24 -9.02
N TYR A 159 0.77 -5.56 -8.98
CA TYR A 159 -0.16 -6.34 -9.80
C TYR A 159 -0.99 -7.21 -8.89
N PHE A 160 -2.31 -7.19 -9.05
CA PHE A 160 -3.16 -8.02 -8.22
C PHE A 160 -4.36 -8.58 -9.00
N CYS A 161 -4.87 -9.70 -8.51
CA CYS A 161 -6.10 -10.30 -8.98
C CYS A 161 -7.07 -10.52 -7.81
N LEU A 162 -8.36 -10.52 -8.12
CA LEU A 162 -9.47 -10.61 -7.19
C LEU A 162 -10.44 -11.70 -7.61
N ASP A 163 -11.10 -12.32 -6.64
CA ASP A 163 -12.19 -13.25 -6.92
C ASP A 163 -13.46 -12.57 -7.45
N THR A 164 -13.67 -11.30 -7.10
CA THR A 164 -14.79 -10.51 -7.58
C THR A 164 -14.42 -9.01 -7.64
N LEU A 165 -15.05 -8.28 -8.57
CA LEU A 165 -14.96 -6.82 -8.62
C LEU A 165 -16.03 -6.12 -7.78
N GLU A 166 -16.90 -6.88 -7.12
CA GLU A 166 -18.03 -6.36 -6.36
C GLU A 166 -17.63 -5.34 -5.29
N TYR A 167 -16.63 -5.68 -4.50
CA TYR A 167 -16.16 -4.84 -3.40
C TYR A 167 -15.51 -3.54 -3.90
N LEU A 168 -14.71 -3.60 -4.97
CA LEU A 168 -14.17 -2.39 -5.62
C LEU A 168 -15.28 -1.49 -6.17
N ALA A 169 -16.30 -2.08 -6.78
CA ALA A 169 -17.44 -1.34 -7.34
C ALA A 169 -18.27 -0.68 -6.24
N LYS A 170 -18.67 -1.44 -5.21
CA LYS A 170 -19.45 -0.94 -4.08
C LYS A 170 -18.68 0.10 -3.26
N GLY A 171 -17.36 -0.05 -3.14
CA GLY A 171 -16.49 0.91 -2.48
C GLY A 171 -16.16 2.15 -3.32
N GLY A 172 -16.51 2.20 -4.59
CA GLY A 172 -16.23 3.33 -5.49
C GLY A 172 -14.76 3.48 -5.90
N ARG A 173 -13.89 2.49 -5.61
CA ARG A 173 -12.45 2.48 -5.98
C ARG A 173 -12.15 1.62 -7.19
N ILE A 174 -13.14 1.33 -8.00
CA ILE A 174 -12.99 0.48 -9.19
C ILE A 174 -12.17 1.12 -10.33
N GLY A 175 -12.04 2.45 -10.37
CA GLY A 175 -11.24 3.17 -11.35
C GLY A 175 -11.59 2.81 -12.80
N LYS A 176 -10.57 2.73 -13.67
CA LYS A 176 -10.72 2.35 -15.09
C LYS A 176 -11.10 0.86 -15.29
N VAL A 177 -11.08 0.05 -14.21
CA VAL A 177 -11.52 -1.36 -14.23
C VAL A 177 -13.05 -1.46 -14.40
N SER A 178 -13.81 -0.39 -14.14
CA SER A 178 -15.26 -0.31 -14.30
C SER A 178 -15.76 -0.75 -15.68
N ALA A 179 -14.96 -0.58 -16.74
CA ALA A 179 -15.28 -1.05 -18.08
C ALA A 179 -15.48 -2.57 -18.18
N LEU A 180 -15.13 -3.33 -17.13
CA LEU A 180 -15.32 -4.78 -17.06
C LEU A 180 -16.60 -5.19 -16.33
N LEU A 181 -17.29 -4.25 -15.68
CA LEU A 181 -18.56 -4.53 -15.02
C LEU A 181 -19.60 -4.94 -16.07
N GLY A 182 -20.24 -6.09 -15.86
CA GLY A 182 -21.24 -6.61 -16.78
C GLY A 182 -20.70 -7.32 -18.03
N THR A 183 -19.37 -7.46 -18.17
CA THR A 183 -18.79 -8.24 -19.26
C THR A 183 -18.83 -9.75 -18.96
N VAL A 184 -18.48 -10.56 -19.97
CA VAL A 184 -18.59 -12.02 -20.00
C VAL A 184 -18.32 -12.72 -18.67
N LEU A 185 -19.22 -13.61 -18.29
CA LEU A 185 -19.14 -14.47 -17.10
C LEU A 185 -17.74 -15.14 -16.98
N ARG A 186 -17.11 -15.00 -15.80
CA ARG A 186 -15.79 -15.56 -15.45
C ARG A 186 -14.55 -14.84 -16.00
N MET A 187 -14.67 -13.65 -16.60
CA MET A 187 -13.48 -12.84 -16.89
C MET A 187 -12.90 -12.27 -15.58
N ARG A 188 -11.60 -12.43 -15.40
CA ARG A 188 -10.84 -11.93 -14.25
C ARG A 188 -9.75 -10.98 -14.75
N PRO A 189 -9.75 -9.71 -14.34
CA PRO A 189 -8.65 -8.81 -14.65
C PRO A 189 -7.45 -9.07 -13.76
N VAL A 190 -6.26 -8.82 -14.32
CA VAL A 190 -5.09 -8.43 -13.54
C VAL A 190 -5.08 -6.90 -13.49
N ILE A 191 -5.00 -6.35 -12.30
CA ILE A 191 -5.13 -4.92 -12.03
C ILE A 191 -3.78 -4.38 -11.57
N SER A 192 -3.49 -3.13 -11.92
CA SER A 192 -2.34 -2.37 -11.46
C SER A 192 -2.73 -0.91 -11.23
N CYS A 193 -1.86 -0.12 -10.60
CA CYS A 193 -1.95 1.32 -10.62
C CYS A 193 -1.23 1.86 -11.88
N ASN A 194 -1.88 2.79 -12.57
CA ASN A 194 -1.28 3.47 -13.71
C ASN A 194 -0.39 4.66 -13.26
N ALA A 195 0.09 5.46 -14.22
CA ALA A 195 0.97 6.61 -13.93
C ALA A 195 0.30 7.69 -13.07
N GLU A 196 -1.03 7.78 -13.07
CA GLU A 196 -1.82 8.68 -12.23
C GLU A 196 -2.19 8.05 -10.87
N GLY A 197 -1.70 6.83 -10.57
CA GLY A 197 -2.02 6.10 -9.34
C GLY A 197 -3.46 5.57 -9.28
N ILE A 198 -4.15 5.43 -10.41
CA ILE A 198 -5.53 4.95 -10.51
C ILE A 198 -5.53 3.49 -11.00
N TYR A 199 -6.45 2.67 -10.51
CA TYR A 199 -6.56 1.29 -10.97
C TYR A 199 -6.90 1.19 -12.46
N GLU A 200 -6.13 0.35 -13.14
CA GLU A 200 -6.38 -0.03 -14.52
C GLU A 200 -6.20 -1.55 -14.73
N THR A 201 -6.76 -2.04 -15.83
CA THR A 201 -6.63 -3.44 -16.23
C THR A 201 -5.42 -3.63 -17.12
N VAL A 202 -4.44 -4.43 -16.67
CA VAL A 202 -3.24 -4.75 -17.46
C VAL A 202 -3.34 -6.07 -18.22
N ALA A 203 -4.23 -6.97 -17.79
CA ALA A 203 -4.58 -8.19 -18.52
C ALA A 203 -6.00 -8.65 -18.20
N LYS A 204 -6.60 -9.41 -19.10
CA LYS A 204 -7.91 -10.05 -18.94
C LYS A 204 -7.76 -11.54 -19.23
N VAL A 205 -8.14 -12.37 -18.29
CA VAL A 205 -8.07 -13.83 -18.41
C VAL A 205 -9.36 -14.47 -17.93
N ARG A 206 -9.54 -15.74 -18.22
CA ARG A 206 -10.76 -16.47 -17.83
C ARG A 206 -10.44 -17.41 -16.66
N GLY A 207 -11.08 -17.15 -15.51
CA GLY A 207 -10.93 -17.97 -14.28
C GLY A 207 -9.80 -17.50 -13.35
N SER A 208 -9.94 -17.83 -12.05
CA SER A 208 -9.05 -17.32 -10.99
C SER A 208 -7.62 -17.90 -11.11
N ALA A 209 -7.48 -19.19 -11.43
CA ALA A 209 -6.17 -19.82 -11.57
C ALA A 209 -5.32 -19.18 -12.67
N GLN A 210 -5.94 -18.87 -13.85
CA GLN A 210 -5.25 -18.20 -14.94
C GLN A 210 -4.95 -16.73 -14.60
N ALA A 211 -5.84 -16.06 -13.82
CA ALA A 211 -5.57 -14.70 -13.36
C ALA A 211 -4.34 -14.66 -12.45
N LEU A 212 -4.26 -15.58 -11.49
CA LEU A 212 -3.10 -15.70 -10.61
C LEU A 212 -1.81 -16.01 -11.39
N ALA A 213 -1.83 -17.01 -12.26
CA ALA A 213 -0.68 -17.36 -13.08
C ALA A 213 -0.22 -16.18 -13.97
N ARG A 214 -1.19 -15.42 -14.52
CA ARG A 214 -0.89 -14.23 -15.32
C ARG A 214 -0.30 -13.10 -14.46
N THR A 215 -0.83 -12.89 -13.25
CA THR A 215 -0.30 -11.91 -12.27
C THR A 215 1.16 -12.22 -11.94
N VAL A 216 1.48 -13.48 -11.62
CA VAL A 216 2.87 -13.93 -11.38
C VAL A 216 3.75 -13.69 -12.61
N SER A 217 3.27 -14.05 -13.81
CA SER A 217 4.05 -13.87 -15.04
C SER A 217 4.35 -12.41 -15.33
N ILE A 218 3.38 -11.50 -15.12
CA ILE A 218 3.57 -10.06 -15.32
C ILE A 218 4.57 -9.52 -14.30
N ALA A 219 4.44 -9.90 -13.02
CA ALA A 219 5.37 -9.47 -11.99
C ALA A 219 6.81 -9.93 -12.25
N VAL A 220 7.01 -11.15 -12.75
CA VAL A 220 8.33 -11.65 -13.16
C VAL A 220 8.89 -10.87 -14.36
N GLN A 221 8.05 -10.55 -15.34
CA GLN A 221 8.47 -9.71 -16.47
C GLN A 221 8.84 -8.29 -16.01
N GLU A 222 8.10 -7.72 -15.06
CA GLU A 222 8.42 -6.42 -14.49
C GLU A 222 9.76 -6.44 -13.75
N ALA A 223 9.96 -7.43 -12.88
CA ALA A 223 11.19 -7.60 -12.13
C ALA A 223 12.42 -7.71 -13.05
N GLY A 224 12.26 -8.38 -14.21
CA GLY A 224 13.32 -8.53 -15.21
C GLY A 224 13.75 -7.22 -15.91
N LYS A 225 13.04 -6.12 -15.71
CA LYS A 225 13.44 -4.79 -16.22
C LYS A 225 14.45 -4.07 -15.33
N HIS A 226 14.63 -4.56 -14.08
CA HIS A 226 15.44 -3.90 -13.06
C HIS A 226 16.67 -4.72 -12.73
N VAL A 227 17.79 -4.05 -12.56
CA VAL A 227 19.07 -4.68 -12.11
C VAL A 227 18.96 -5.06 -10.64
N ARG A 228 18.40 -4.15 -9.82
CA ARG A 228 18.16 -4.34 -8.39
C ARG A 228 16.68 -4.16 -8.09
N PHE A 229 16.10 -5.09 -7.36
CA PHE A 229 14.67 -5.04 -7.03
C PHE A 229 14.32 -5.88 -5.80
N ALA A 230 13.18 -5.53 -5.19
CA ALA A 230 12.52 -6.31 -4.14
C ALA A 230 11.11 -6.71 -4.56
N VAL A 231 10.61 -7.82 -4.01
CA VAL A 231 9.28 -8.35 -4.31
C VAL A 231 8.50 -8.55 -3.02
N ALA A 232 7.24 -8.13 -3.03
CA ALA A 232 6.32 -8.40 -1.93
C ALA A 232 5.06 -9.09 -2.44
N VAL A 233 4.56 -10.05 -1.66
CA VAL A 233 3.27 -10.73 -1.89
C VAL A 233 2.33 -10.35 -0.77
N ALA A 234 1.22 -9.69 -1.12
CA ALA A 234 0.13 -9.37 -0.21
C ALA A 234 -1.07 -10.29 -0.45
N HIS A 235 -1.83 -10.59 0.60
CA HIS A 235 -3.03 -11.43 0.45
C HIS A 235 -4.20 -10.96 1.28
N GLY A 236 -5.42 -11.25 0.79
CA GLY A 236 -6.66 -11.10 1.50
C GLY A 236 -7.25 -12.46 1.87
N SER A 237 -7.06 -12.91 3.14
CA SER A 237 -7.52 -14.24 3.62
C SER A 237 -7.06 -15.44 2.76
N ALA A 238 -5.89 -15.32 2.10
CA ALA A 238 -5.35 -16.34 1.17
C ALA A 238 -3.89 -16.69 1.49
N LYS A 239 -3.54 -16.79 2.78
CA LYS A 239 -2.16 -16.95 3.28
C LYS A 239 -1.41 -18.13 2.65
N ALA A 240 -2.08 -19.29 2.54
CA ALA A 240 -1.46 -20.49 1.97
C ALA A 240 -1.16 -20.33 0.47
N GLU A 241 -2.02 -19.64 -0.28
CA GLU A 241 -1.81 -19.35 -1.69
C GLU A 241 -0.71 -18.31 -1.89
N ALA A 242 -0.69 -17.26 -1.07
CA ALA A 242 0.40 -16.28 -1.06
C ALA A 242 1.77 -16.93 -0.80
N ALA A 243 1.84 -17.87 0.15
CA ALA A 243 3.07 -18.61 0.41
C ALA A 243 3.54 -19.42 -0.80
N ARG A 244 2.61 -20.10 -1.52
CA ARG A 244 2.94 -20.82 -2.77
C ARG A 244 3.45 -19.88 -3.85
N VAL A 245 2.79 -18.74 -4.02
CA VAL A 245 3.21 -17.71 -4.97
C VAL A 245 4.59 -17.17 -4.62
N LEU A 246 4.86 -16.90 -3.35
CA LEU A 246 6.15 -16.42 -2.87
C LEU A 246 7.27 -17.43 -3.18
N GLU A 247 7.04 -18.72 -2.93
CA GLU A 247 8.02 -19.77 -3.27
C GLU A 247 8.24 -19.94 -4.79
N GLU A 248 7.20 -19.75 -5.59
CA GLU A 248 7.34 -19.69 -7.04
C GLU A 248 8.19 -18.50 -7.48
N LEU A 249 7.94 -17.32 -6.93
CA LEU A 249 8.70 -16.09 -7.22
C LEU A 249 10.17 -16.22 -6.82
N LYS A 250 10.47 -16.80 -5.65
CA LYS A 250 11.85 -17.07 -5.21
C LYS A 250 12.61 -17.96 -6.21
N ARG A 251 11.96 -18.99 -6.75
CA ARG A 251 12.59 -19.86 -7.76
C ARG A 251 12.82 -19.14 -9.10
N ARG A 252 11.90 -18.24 -9.49
CA ARG A 252 11.95 -17.55 -10.79
C ARG A 252 12.82 -16.28 -10.76
N LEU A 253 13.07 -15.72 -9.58
CA LEU A 253 13.76 -14.46 -9.37
C LEU A 253 14.89 -14.62 -8.32
N PRO A 254 15.88 -15.51 -8.56
CA PRO A 254 16.93 -15.78 -7.57
C PRO A 254 17.81 -14.56 -7.25
N GLN A 255 17.81 -13.53 -8.11
CA GLN A 255 18.54 -12.28 -7.94
C GLN A 255 17.74 -11.21 -7.14
N CYS A 256 16.52 -11.51 -6.70
CA CYS A 256 15.73 -10.58 -5.89
C CYS A 256 16.38 -10.36 -4.52
N GLU A 257 16.59 -9.11 -4.15
CA GLU A 257 17.29 -8.77 -2.91
C GLU A 257 16.46 -9.02 -1.65
N ARG A 258 15.13 -8.86 -1.76
CA ARG A 258 14.22 -9.04 -0.64
C ARG A 258 12.87 -9.58 -1.07
N PHE A 259 12.39 -10.57 -0.32
CA PHE A 259 11.02 -11.08 -0.43
C PHE A 259 10.24 -10.79 0.84
N ILE A 260 9.02 -10.29 0.71
CA ILE A 260 8.11 -9.99 1.80
C ILE A 260 6.78 -10.71 1.57
N GLN A 261 6.15 -11.20 2.64
CA GLN A 261 4.74 -11.61 2.63
C GLN A 261 4.00 -10.85 3.72
N THR A 262 2.82 -10.29 3.38
CA THR A 262 2.01 -9.52 4.32
C THR A 262 0.51 -9.70 4.07
N ASP A 263 -0.30 -9.41 5.09
CA ASP A 263 -1.75 -9.27 4.94
C ASP A 263 -2.09 -7.88 4.41
N VAL A 264 -3.13 -7.76 3.59
CA VAL A 264 -3.73 -6.45 3.32
C VAL A 264 -4.43 -5.92 4.56
N SER A 265 -4.41 -4.59 4.73
CA SER A 265 -5.06 -3.91 5.85
C SER A 265 -6.59 -4.13 5.85
N PRO A 266 -7.23 -4.03 7.02
CA PRO A 266 -8.70 -4.01 7.12
C PRO A 266 -9.35 -3.03 6.16
N ALA A 267 -8.83 -1.81 6.03
CA ALA A 267 -9.38 -0.80 5.12
C ALA A 267 -9.30 -1.24 3.65
N LEU A 268 -8.19 -1.84 3.21
CA LEU A 268 -8.08 -2.38 1.85
C LEU A 268 -8.94 -3.63 1.68
N SER A 269 -9.09 -4.46 2.72
CA SER A 269 -9.94 -5.66 2.72
C SER A 269 -11.40 -5.34 2.40
N VAL A 270 -11.92 -4.19 2.86
CA VAL A 270 -13.26 -3.69 2.53
C VAL A 270 -13.47 -3.56 1.01
N HIS A 271 -12.44 -3.11 0.29
CA HIS A 271 -12.53 -2.85 -1.15
C HIS A 271 -12.13 -4.05 -2.01
N THR A 272 -11.34 -4.98 -1.47
CA THR A 272 -10.80 -6.10 -2.25
C THR A 272 -11.55 -7.40 -2.01
N GLY A 273 -12.13 -7.56 -0.81
CA GLY A 273 -12.72 -8.82 -0.38
C GLY A 273 -11.67 -9.92 -0.16
N PRO A 274 -12.13 -11.13 0.22
CA PRO A 274 -11.25 -12.29 0.38
C PRO A 274 -10.75 -12.80 -0.98
N GLY A 275 -9.63 -13.56 -0.96
CA GLY A 275 -9.05 -14.18 -2.17
C GLY A 275 -8.10 -13.27 -2.96
N LEU A 276 -7.87 -12.02 -2.53
CA LEU A 276 -6.85 -11.16 -3.16
C LEU A 276 -5.47 -11.79 -3.07
N ILE A 277 -4.75 -11.80 -4.18
CA ILE A 277 -3.28 -11.94 -4.24
C ILE A 277 -2.72 -10.74 -5.00
N GLY A 278 -1.86 -9.99 -4.32
CA GLY A 278 -1.13 -8.86 -4.87
C GLY A 278 0.38 -9.14 -4.88
N ILE A 279 1.06 -8.73 -5.94
CA ILE A 279 2.52 -8.86 -6.09
C ILE A 279 3.07 -7.49 -6.41
N ALA A 280 3.84 -6.92 -5.50
CA ALA A 280 4.53 -5.66 -5.72
C ALA A 280 5.99 -5.92 -6.13
N VAL A 281 6.42 -5.26 -7.18
CA VAL A 281 7.82 -5.23 -7.63
C VAL A 281 8.33 -3.82 -7.41
N GLN A 282 9.30 -3.68 -6.53
CA GLN A 282 9.97 -2.43 -6.24
C GLN A 282 11.30 -2.38 -6.97
N ALA A 283 11.48 -1.37 -7.83
CA ALA A 283 12.81 -1.01 -8.31
C ALA A 283 13.65 -0.44 -7.16
N LEU A 284 14.88 -0.88 -7.02
CA LEU A 284 15.82 -0.37 -6.03
C LEU A 284 16.87 0.53 -6.72
N PRO A 285 17.47 1.49 -5.99
CA PRO A 285 18.51 2.34 -6.54
C PRO A 285 19.73 1.50 -6.97
N ALA A 286 20.39 1.95 -8.05
CA ALA A 286 21.58 1.31 -8.60
C ALA A 286 22.78 1.36 -7.63
#